data_a47e0607248b9b4bc8b27bf0ce0da8d5
#
_entry.id   a47e0607248b9b4bc8b27bf0ce0da8d5
#
_cell.length_a   1.000
_cell.length_b   1.000
_cell.length_c   1.000
_cell.angle_alpha   90.00
_cell.angle_beta   90.00
_cell.angle_gamma   90.00
#
_symmetry.space_group_name_H-M   'P 1'
#
loop_
_entity.id
_entity.type
_entity.pdbx_description
1 polymer ?
#
loop_
_entity_poly.entity_id
_entity_poly.type
_entity_poly.pdbx_seq_one_letter_code
_entity_poly.pdbx_strand_id
1 'polypeptide(L)'
;MPAYNEAVRLATSLPIVVDYLGKHWPESELIIVDDGSTDETAAVAHDILDNNGSVRTSVISYKSNLGKGRAVRLGLQAARGDIALFSDADLSTPITEVPKLTEPIARGDFDVAFGSRALDRSLIGVHQPWRREQGGRMFNLVVRLATGLPFWDTQCGFKAFRMKVCRPIVEAATVDRFGFDVELLYVAYRAGLRLKEIPVRWNHDADSKLSVVSDSLKAINEVVSIRQQARRGVYDSAIKAVREMGPF
;
A
#
# COMPACT_ATOMS: atom_id res chain seq x y z
N MET A 1 -7.29 0.80 4.19
CA MET A 1 -7.69 0.61 2.78
C MET A 1 -8.06 1.97 2.19
N PRO A 2 -7.37 2.46 1.14
CA PRO A 2 -7.77 3.65 0.40
C PRO A 2 -8.94 3.34 -0.53
N ALA A 3 -9.88 4.26 -0.67
CA ALA A 3 -11.05 4.14 -1.55
C ALA A 3 -11.35 5.47 -2.26
N TYR A 4 -11.68 5.40 -3.55
CA TYR A 4 -12.16 6.54 -4.33
C TYR A 4 -13.16 6.09 -5.38
N ASN A 5 -14.43 6.44 -5.20
CA ASN A 5 -15.54 5.98 -6.03
C ASN A 5 -15.59 4.44 -6.13
N GLU A 6 -15.55 3.78 -4.96
CA GLU A 6 -15.47 2.33 -4.80
C GLU A 6 -16.70 1.76 -4.07
N ALA A 7 -17.85 2.45 -4.07
CA ALA A 7 -19.06 2.01 -3.35
C ALA A 7 -19.44 0.55 -3.65
N VAL A 8 -19.47 0.18 -4.94
CA VAL A 8 -19.83 -1.18 -5.37
C VAL A 8 -18.81 -2.22 -4.91
N ARG A 9 -17.51 -1.89 -4.98
CA ARG A 9 -16.44 -2.80 -4.52
C ARG A 9 -16.43 -2.95 -3.03
N LEU A 10 -16.53 -1.86 -2.27
CA LEU A 10 -16.58 -1.93 -0.81
C LEU A 10 -17.77 -2.75 -0.31
N ALA A 11 -18.94 -2.66 -0.96
CA ALA A 11 -20.10 -3.46 -0.61
C ALA A 11 -19.81 -4.98 -0.65
N THR A 12 -18.89 -5.43 -1.49
CA THR A 12 -18.51 -6.85 -1.62
C THR A 12 -17.24 -7.21 -0.85
N SER A 13 -16.21 -6.35 -0.90
CA SER A 13 -14.90 -6.64 -0.33
C SER A 13 -14.83 -6.41 1.19
N LEU A 14 -15.49 -5.37 1.67
CA LEU A 14 -15.39 -4.96 3.08
C LEU A 14 -15.95 -6.00 4.06
N PRO A 15 -17.12 -6.64 3.81
CA PRO A 15 -17.60 -7.74 4.64
C PRO A 15 -16.61 -8.90 4.74
N ILE A 16 -15.93 -9.23 3.63
CA ILE A 16 -14.92 -10.30 3.60
C ILE A 16 -13.73 -9.94 4.50
N VAL A 17 -13.27 -8.69 4.42
CA VAL A 17 -12.15 -8.21 5.24
C VAL A 17 -12.50 -8.22 6.72
N VAL A 18 -13.68 -7.70 7.09
CA VAL A 18 -14.11 -7.61 8.48
C VAL A 18 -14.33 -8.99 9.08
N ASP A 19 -14.98 -9.91 8.35
CA ASP A 19 -15.17 -11.31 8.78
C ASP A 19 -13.81 -12.00 9.00
N TYR A 20 -12.89 -11.83 8.06
CA TYR A 20 -11.55 -12.42 8.16
C TYR A 20 -10.76 -11.86 9.35
N LEU A 21 -10.75 -10.55 9.54
CA LEU A 21 -10.06 -9.92 10.66
C LEU A 21 -10.70 -10.32 11.99
N GLY A 22 -12.03 -10.32 12.09
CA GLY A 22 -12.73 -10.73 13.31
C GLY A 22 -12.44 -12.18 13.72
N LYS A 23 -12.25 -13.08 12.75
CA LYS A 23 -11.91 -14.48 13.02
C LYS A 23 -10.46 -14.72 13.38
N HIS A 24 -9.53 -13.97 12.79
CA HIS A 24 -8.09 -14.27 12.90
C HIS A 24 -7.32 -13.23 13.73
N TRP A 25 -7.78 -11.97 13.77
CA TRP A 25 -7.14 -10.85 14.49
C TRP A 25 -8.20 -9.91 15.11
N PRO A 26 -8.98 -10.35 16.11
CA PRO A 26 -10.06 -9.55 16.71
C PRO A 26 -9.56 -8.24 17.36
N GLU A 27 -8.29 -8.19 17.76
CA GLU A 27 -7.67 -6.98 18.34
C GLU A 27 -7.16 -5.99 17.27
N SER A 28 -7.30 -6.32 15.97
CA SER A 28 -6.87 -5.43 14.89
C SER A 28 -7.81 -4.23 14.74
N GLU A 29 -7.33 -3.25 13.97
CA GLU A 29 -8.16 -2.14 13.52
C GLU A 29 -8.23 -2.10 11.99
N LEU A 30 -9.35 -1.67 11.46
CA LEU A 30 -9.57 -1.45 10.04
C LEU A 30 -9.89 0.02 9.79
N ILE A 31 -9.05 0.67 8.98
CA ILE A 31 -9.19 2.08 8.61
C ILE A 31 -9.50 2.17 7.13
N ILE A 32 -10.66 2.71 6.80
CA ILE A 32 -11.01 3.08 5.42
C ILE A 32 -10.67 4.57 5.24
N VAL A 33 -9.98 4.91 4.16
CA VAL A 33 -9.71 6.31 3.82
C VAL A 33 -10.37 6.62 2.49
N ASP A 34 -11.44 7.39 2.54
CA ASP A 34 -12.18 7.86 1.39
C ASP A 34 -11.51 9.11 0.81
N ASP A 35 -10.90 8.97 -0.35
CA ASP A 35 -10.15 10.01 -1.07
C ASP A 35 -11.08 10.99 -1.82
N GLY A 36 -12.07 11.51 -1.10
CA GLY A 36 -13.00 12.52 -1.64
C GLY A 36 -13.91 11.95 -2.72
N SER A 37 -14.52 10.80 -2.48
CA SER A 37 -15.47 10.19 -3.42
C SER A 37 -16.67 11.07 -3.69
N THR A 38 -17.23 10.94 -4.89
CA THR A 38 -18.46 11.59 -5.33
C THR A 38 -19.66 10.65 -5.39
N ASP A 39 -19.42 9.37 -5.14
CA ASP A 39 -20.43 8.33 -5.01
C ASP A 39 -20.68 7.98 -3.53
N GLU A 40 -21.45 6.91 -3.26
CA GLU A 40 -21.82 6.48 -1.91
C GLU A 40 -20.69 5.73 -1.16
N THR A 41 -19.42 5.84 -1.57
CA THR A 41 -18.29 5.10 -0.99
C THR A 41 -18.21 5.23 0.53
N ALA A 42 -18.25 6.47 1.05
CA ALA A 42 -18.18 6.71 2.48
C ALA A 42 -19.41 6.16 3.22
N ALA A 43 -20.61 6.34 2.67
CA ALA A 43 -21.84 5.87 3.27
C ALA A 43 -21.86 4.33 3.36
N VAL A 44 -21.49 3.64 2.29
CA VAL A 44 -21.36 2.17 2.25
C VAL A 44 -20.33 1.67 3.27
N ALA A 45 -19.19 2.36 3.38
CA ALA A 45 -18.17 2.00 4.38
C ALA A 45 -18.72 2.13 5.81
N HIS A 46 -19.39 3.23 6.14
CA HIS A 46 -20.01 3.44 7.45
C HIS A 46 -21.08 2.37 7.74
N ASP A 47 -22.00 2.13 6.82
CA ASP A 47 -23.08 1.16 7.02
C ASP A 47 -22.55 -0.24 7.35
N ILE A 48 -21.53 -0.71 6.63
CA ILE A 48 -20.94 -2.03 6.86
C ILE A 48 -20.16 -2.07 8.18
N LEU A 49 -19.39 -1.03 8.49
CA LEU A 49 -18.50 -1.02 9.65
C LEU A 49 -19.26 -0.80 10.96
N ASP A 50 -20.27 0.06 10.97
CA ASP A 50 -21.07 0.37 12.17
C ASP A 50 -21.93 -0.83 12.60
N ASN A 51 -22.31 -1.69 11.65
CA ASN A 51 -23.05 -2.92 11.90
C ASN A 51 -22.15 -4.12 12.25
N ASN A 52 -20.83 -3.94 12.33
CA ASN A 52 -19.87 -5.02 12.56
C ASN A 52 -19.01 -4.78 13.80
N GLY A 53 -19.34 -5.42 14.91
CA GLY A 53 -18.64 -5.25 16.20
C GLY A 53 -17.39 -6.12 16.42
N SER A 54 -16.94 -6.87 15.40
CA SER A 54 -15.87 -7.87 15.59
C SER A 54 -14.44 -7.31 15.56
N VAL A 55 -14.22 -6.11 14.99
CA VAL A 55 -12.95 -5.41 14.96
C VAL A 55 -13.15 -3.92 15.17
N ARG A 56 -12.11 -3.23 15.60
CA ARG A 56 -12.13 -1.77 15.71
C ARG A 56 -12.10 -1.14 14.32
N THR A 57 -13.03 -0.25 14.02
CA THR A 57 -13.20 0.32 12.68
C THR A 57 -13.18 1.85 12.70
N SER A 58 -12.73 2.47 11.62
CA SER A 58 -12.86 3.91 11.40
C SER A 58 -12.88 4.26 9.91
N VAL A 59 -13.58 5.33 9.58
CA VAL A 59 -13.61 5.93 8.23
C VAL A 59 -13.05 7.34 8.32
N ILE A 60 -12.05 7.64 7.48
CA ILE A 60 -11.49 8.98 7.31
C ILE A 60 -11.91 9.46 5.93
N SER A 61 -12.61 10.60 5.86
CA SER A 61 -13.06 11.19 4.59
C SER A 61 -12.64 12.64 4.48
N TYR A 62 -12.39 13.10 3.26
CA TYR A 62 -12.14 14.51 2.94
C TYR A 62 -12.78 14.89 1.59
N LYS A 63 -12.95 16.21 1.35
CA LYS A 63 -13.86 16.72 0.32
C LYS A 63 -13.37 16.55 -1.13
N SER A 64 -12.07 16.36 -1.37
CA SER A 64 -11.49 16.41 -2.71
C SER A 64 -10.53 15.25 -2.93
N ASN A 65 -10.56 14.64 -4.11
CA ASN A 65 -9.57 13.62 -4.46
C ASN A 65 -8.15 14.20 -4.48
N LEU A 66 -7.33 13.76 -3.56
CA LEU A 66 -5.93 14.15 -3.41
C LEU A 66 -4.96 13.09 -3.95
N GLY A 67 -5.43 11.85 -4.13
CA GLY A 67 -4.71 10.74 -4.70
C GLY A 67 -4.46 9.60 -3.73
N LYS A 68 -4.30 8.40 -4.29
CA LYS A 68 -4.14 7.14 -3.54
C LYS A 68 -3.02 7.20 -2.49
N GLY A 69 -1.88 7.80 -2.84
CA GLY A 69 -0.75 7.95 -1.92
C GLY A 69 -1.11 8.79 -0.70
N ARG A 70 -1.89 9.86 -0.88
CA ARG A 70 -2.41 10.67 0.23
C ARG A 70 -3.30 9.85 1.15
N ALA A 71 -4.23 9.09 0.59
CA ALA A 71 -5.13 8.25 1.36
C ALA A 71 -4.38 7.16 2.14
N VAL A 72 -3.42 6.47 1.50
CA VAL A 72 -2.59 5.46 2.18
C VAL A 72 -1.78 6.09 3.30
N ARG A 73 -1.14 7.24 3.05
CA ARG A 73 -0.35 7.95 4.07
C ARG A 73 -1.19 8.32 5.29
N LEU A 74 -2.38 8.89 5.08
CA LEU A 74 -3.31 9.22 6.17
C LEU A 74 -3.74 7.98 6.97
N GLY A 75 -4.06 6.88 6.29
CA GLY A 75 -4.40 5.62 6.95
C GLY A 75 -3.24 5.07 7.78
N LEU A 76 -2.01 5.08 7.25
CA LEU A 76 -0.82 4.64 7.98
C LEU A 76 -0.47 5.56 9.15
N GLN A 77 -0.68 6.88 9.02
CA GLN A 77 -0.50 7.84 10.12
C GLN A 77 -1.52 7.64 11.25
N ALA A 78 -2.77 7.32 10.90
CA ALA A 78 -3.83 7.06 11.85
C ALA A 78 -3.70 5.69 12.54
N ALA A 79 -2.98 4.75 11.94
CA ALA A 79 -2.81 3.40 12.45
C ALA A 79 -2.10 3.39 13.81
N ARG A 80 -2.66 2.63 14.77
CA ARG A 80 -2.17 2.50 16.16
C ARG A 80 -1.45 1.18 16.42
N GLY A 81 -1.66 0.18 15.55
CA GLY A 81 -1.03 -1.14 15.66
C GLY A 81 0.49 -1.08 15.46
N ASP A 82 1.20 -2.06 16.02
CA ASP A 82 2.65 -2.22 15.83
C ASP A 82 3.00 -2.52 14.38
N ILE A 83 2.10 -3.20 13.66
CA ILE A 83 2.20 -3.50 12.24
C ILE A 83 0.99 -2.89 11.54
N ALA A 84 1.22 -2.04 10.55
CA ALA A 84 0.18 -1.53 9.68
C ALA A 84 0.33 -2.12 8.28
N LEU A 85 -0.78 -2.62 7.72
CA LEU A 85 -0.83 -3.15 6.36
C LEU A 85 -1.84 -2.33 5.56
N PHE A 86 -1.47 -1.86 4.36
CA PHE A 86 -2.46 -1.38 3.43
C PHE A 86 -2.77 -2.41 2.35
N SER A 87 -4.04 -2.47 1.98
CA SER A 87 -4.58 -3.30 0.90
C SER A 87 -5.48 -2.47 0.02
N ASP A 88 -5.48 -2.76 -1.27
CA ASP A 88 -6.44 -2.16 -2.21
C ASP A 88 -7.87 -2.63 -1.93
N ALA A 89 -8.85 -1.79 -2.26
CA ALA A 89 -10.26 -2.05 -2.01
C ALA A 89 -10.84 -3.19 -2.88
N ASP A 90 -10.18 -3.51 -4.00
CA ASP A 90 -10.60 -4.56 -4.94
C ASP A 90 -10.22 -5.98 -4.49
N LEU A 91 -9.41 -6.11 -3.44
CA LEU A 91 -8.85 -7.38 -2.97
C LEU A 91 -8.20 -8.22 -4.08
N SER A 92 -7.62 -7.55 -5.09
CA SER A 92 -6.80 -8.24 -6.11
C SER A 92 -5.76 -9.16 -5.46
N THR A 93 -5.18 -8.74 -4.33
CA THR A 93 -4.49 -9.64 -3.39
C THR A 93 -5.48 -10.03 -2.31
N PRO A 94 -5.84 -11.33 -2.18
CA PRO A 94 -6.78 -11.77 -1.16
C PRO A 94 -6.32 -11.44 0.26
N ILE A 95 -7.25 -11.08 1.15
CA ILE A 95 -6.95 -10.75 2.55
C ILE A 95 -6.26 -11.91 3.29
N THR A 96 -6.49 -13.13 2.86
CA THR A 96 -5.84 -14.35 3.39
C THR A 96 -4.32 -14.39 3.16
N GLU A 97 -3.74 -13.48 2.39
CA GLU A 97 -2.30 -13.32 2.22
C GLU A 97 -1.63 -12.48 3.33
N VAL A 98 -2.42 -11.85 4.22
CA VAL A 98 -1.92 -11.01 5.34
C VAL A 98 -0.84 -11.71 6.16
N PRO A 99 -0.97 -12.98 6.59
CA PRO A 99 0.06 -13.64 7.40
C PRO A 99 1.43 -13.68 6.73
N LYS A 100 1.49 -13.84 5.41
CA LYS A 100 2.76 -13.89 4.68
C LYS A 100 3.61 -12.63 4.89
N LEU A 101 2.95 -11.48 5.03
CA LEU A 101 3.63 -10.19 5.21
C LEU A 101 3.82 -9.84 6.69
N THR A 102 2.82 -10.14 7.52
CA THR A 102 2.83 -9.68 8.92
C THR A 102 3.64 -10.59 9.83
N GLU A 103 3.64 -11.91 9.62
CA GLU A 103 4.40 -12.84 10.46
C GLU A 103 5.92 -12.61 10.43
N PRO A 104 6.59 -12.40 9.27
CA PRO A 104 8.02 -12.12 9.26
C PRO A 104 8.35 -10.79 9.96
N ILE A 105 7.44 -9.80 9.90
CA ILE A 105 7.61 -8.54 10.63
C ILE A 105 7.44 -8.76 12.14
N ALA A 106 6.41 -9.52 12.55
CA ALA A 106 6.16 -9.83 13.96
C ALA A 106 7.31 -10.60 14.60
N ARG A 107 7.92 -11.53 13.87
CA ARG A 107 9.13 -12.24 14.35
C ARG A 107 10.38 -11.36 14.41
N GLY A 108 10.37 -10.20 13.80
CA GLY A 108 11.52 -9.32 13.74
C GLY A 108 12.48 -9.61 12.59
N ASP A 109 12.11 -10.44 11.62
CA ASP A 109 12.97 -10.77 10.47
C ASP A 109 13.10 -9.56 9.52
N PHE A 110 12.02 -8.80 9.34
CA PHE A 110 11.94 -7.66 8.43
C PHE A 110 11.19 -6.49 9.08
N ASP A 111 11.39 -5.31 8.51
CA ASP A 111 10.75 -4.06 8.96
C ASP A 111 9.64 -3.62 7.99
N VAL A 112 9.78 -4.00 6.71
CA VAL A 112 8.79 -3.81 5.65
C VAL A 112 8.67 -5.10 4.85
N ALA A 113 7.45 -5.59 4.64
CA ALA A 113 7.16 -6.71 3.76
C ALA A 113 6.08 -6.28 2.76
N PHE A 114 6.22 -6.68 1.50
CA PHE A 114 5.27 -6.31 0.46
C PHE A 114 5.09 -7.41 -0.57
N GLY A 115 3.87 -7.47 -1.11
CA GLY A 115 3.47 -8.45 -2.09
C GLY A 115 4.16 -8.25 -3.44
N SER A 116 4.37 -9.34 -4.17
CA SER A 116 4.92 -9.34 -5.52
C SER A 116 4.13 -10.26 -6.44
N ARG A 117 3.81 -9.75 -7.60
CA ARG A 117 3.22 -10.48 -8.74
C ARG A 117 4.29 -11.04 -9.68
N ALA A 118 5.54 -10.62 -9.46
CA ALA A 118 6.66 -10.92 -10.36
C ALA A 118 7.47 -12.15 -9.93
N LEU A 119 7.56 -12.44 -8.63
CA LEU A 119 8.42 -13.50 -8.08
C LEU A 119 7.90 -14.90 -8.37
N ASP A 120 6.58 -15.11 -8.29
CA ASP A 120 5.97 -16.40 -8.61
C ASP A 120 4.68 -16.19 -9.41
N ARG A 121 4.75 -16.45 -10.68
CA ARG A 121 3.62 -16.27 -11.62
C ARG A 121 2.55 -17.35 -11.50
N SER A 122 2.84 -18.47 -10.88
CA SER A 122 1.86 -19.54 -10.65
C SER A 122 0.77 -19.12 -9.67
N LEU A 123 1.04 -18.07 -8.87
CA LEU A 123 0.09 -17.48 -7.93
C LEU A 123 -0.86 -16.45 -8.57
N ILE A 124 -0.72 -16.14 -9.86
CA ILE A 124 -1.64 -15.27 -10.59
C ILE A 124 -2.80 -16.11 -11.10
N GLY A 125 -3.98 -15.98 -10.48
CA GLY A 125 -5.17 -16.72 -10.90
C GLY A 125 -5.82 -16.14 -12.15
N VAL A 126 -5.96 -14.80 -12.22
CA VAL A 126 -6.49 -14.09 -13.40
C VAL A 126 -5.41 -13.14 -13.92
N HIS A 127 -4.95 -13.41 -15.13
CA HIS A 127 -3.89 -12.62 -15.78
C HIS A 127 -4.43 -11.29 -16.33
N GLN A 128 -3.62 -10.26 -16.25
CA GLN A 128 -3.87 -9.02 -16.98
C GLN A 128 -3.73 -9.23 -18.50
N PRO A 129 -4.35 -8.36 -19.33
CA PRO A 129 -4.02 -8.29 -20.75
C PRO A 129 -2.51 -8.15 -20.97
N TRP A 130 -1.94 -8.89 -21.90
CA TRP A 130 -0.49 -8.96 -22.14
C TRP A 130 0.19 -7.59 -22.24
N ARG A 131 -0.44 -6.63 -22.93
CA ARG A 131 0.10 -5.26 -23.07
C ARG A 131 0.23 -4.55 -21.72
N ARG A 132 -0.71 -4.75 -20.82
CA ARG A 132 -0.71 -4.15 -19.47
C ARG A 132 0.39 -4.79 -18.61
N GLU A 133 0.56 -6.09 -18.73
CA GLU A 133 1.62 -6.80 -18.03
C GLU A 133 3.02 -6.34 -18.48
N GLN A 134 3.25 -6.19 -19.79
CA GLN A 134 4.52 -5.68 -20.32
C GLN A 134 4.78 -4.23 -19.90
N GLY A 135 3.74 -3.39 -19.89
CA GLY A 135 3.82 -2.01 -19.39
C GLY A 135 4.25 -1.97 -17.92
N GLY A 136 3.67 -2.82 -17.07
CA GLY A 136 4.05 -2.93 -15.67
C GLY A 136 5.50 -3.39 -15.47
N ARG A 137 5.96 -4.36 -16.24
CA ARG A 137 7.38 -4.82 -16.22
C ARG A 137 8.35 -3.72 -16.62
N MET A 138 8.03 -3.01 -17.71
CA MET A 138 8.85 -1.88 -18.17
C MET A 138 8.90 -0.77 -17.12
N PHE A 139 7.75 -0.45 -16.51
CA PHE A 139 7.69 0.53 -15.43
C PHE A 139 8.60 0.12 -14.25
N ASN A 140 8.50 -1.13 -13.77
CA ASN A 140 9.35 -1.62 -12.69
C ASN A 140 10.84 -1.59 -13.06
N LEU A 141 11.20 -1.87 -14.31
CA LEU A 141 12.58 -1.71 -14.78
C LEU A 141 13.05 -0.26 -14.67
N VAL A 142 12.23 0.71 -15.11
CA VAL A 142 12.53 2.14 -14.98
C VAL A 142 12.68 2.53 -13.50
N VAL A 143 11.79 2.07 -12.64
CA VAL A 143 11.89 2.30 -11.18
C VAL A 143 13.21 1.78 -10.63
N ARG A 144 13.59 0.54 -10.95
CA ARG A 144 14.86 -0.06 -10.50
C ARG A 144 16.08 0.75 -10.97
N LEU A 145 16.11 1.10 -12.24
CA LEU A 145 17.21 1.91 -12.80
C LEU A 145 17.26 3.32 -12.20
N ALA A 146 16.08 3.92 -11.99
CA ALA A 146 16.00 5.26 -11.44
C ALA A 146 16.29 5.31 -9.94
N THR A 147 15.92 4.33 -9.15
CA THR A 147 16.01 4.35 -7.68
C THR A 147 17.14 3.49 -7.10
N GLY A 148 17.62 2.51 -7.86
CA GLY A 148 18.54 1.49 -7.35
C GLY A 148 17.92 0.45 -6.45
N LEU A 149 16.56 0.40 -6.36
CA LEU A 149 15.84 -0.61 -5.58
C LEU A 149 16.02 -2.00 -6.21
N PRO A 150 16.36 -3.04 -5.44
CA PRO A 150 16.62 -4.38 -5.97
C PRO A 150 15.33 -5.21 -6.17
N PHE A 151 14.14 -4.60 -6.16
CA PHE A 151 12.85 -5.26 -6.15
C PHE A 151 12.21 -5.35 -7.54
N TRP A 152 11.41 -6.40 -7.78
CA TRP A 152 10.79 -6.68 -9.07
C TRP A 152 9.38 -6.09 -9.20
N ASP A 153 8.63 -5.95 -8.09
CA ASP A 153 7.28 -5.39 -8.07
C ASP A 153 7.09 -4.41 -6.93
N THR A 154 7.38 -3.14 -7.19
CA THR A 154 7.23 -2.09 -6.17
C THR A 154 5.79 -1.58 -6.04
N GLN A 155 4.88 -1.94 -6.96
CA GLN A 155 3.53 -1.36 -7.04
C GLN A 155 2.40 -2.31 -6.63
N CYS A 156 2.68 -3.49 -6.09
CA CYS A 156 1.64 -4.33 -5.53
C CYS A 156 0.97 -3.61 -4.35
N GLY A 157 -0.35 -3.39 -4.43
CA GLY A 157 -1.13 -2.68 -3.42
C GLY A 157 -1.37 -3.48 -2.14
N PHE A 158 -0.35 -4.20 -1.67
CA PHE A 158 -0.41 -5.03 -0.48
C PHE A 158 0.94 -4.98 0.26
N LYS A 159 1.05 -4.10 1.27
CA LYS A 159 2.30 -3.81 1.96
C LYS A 159 2.10 -3.65 3.46
N ALA A 160 3.00 -4.25 4.24
CA ALA A 160 3.03 -4.21 5.69
C ALA A 160 4.30 -3.51 6.20
N PHE A 161 4.14 -2.74 7.26
CA PHE A 161 5.17 -1.90 7.86
C PHE A 161 5.22 -2.10 9.37
N ARG A 162 6.41 -2.25 9.94
CA ARG A 162 6.63 -2.14 11.38
C ARG A 162 6.57 -0.66 11.77
N MET A 163 5.46 -0.23 12.37
CA MET A 163 5.17 1.19 12.56
C MET A 163 6.16 1.89 13.50
N LYS A 164 6.73 1.17 14.48
CA LYS A 164 7.77 1.72 15.37
C LYS A 164 8.91 2.38 14.60
N VAL A 165 9.36 1.79 13.48
CA VAL A 165 10.50 2.29 12.69
C VAL A 165 10.07 2.97 11.39
N CYS A 166 8.89 2.66 10.88
CA CYS A 166 8.42 3.21 9.60
C CYS A 166 7.63 4.52 9.75
N ARG A 167 7.17 4.89 10.96
CA ARG A 167 6.39 6.12 11.19
C ARG A 167 7.11 7.38 10.69
N PRO A 168 8.40 7.63 10.98
CA PRO A 168 9.08 8.81 10.45
C PRO A 168 9.11 8.86 8.91
N ILE A 169 9.18 7.67 8.26
CA ILE A 169 9.17 7.58 6.79
C ILE A 169 7.78 7.93 6.25
N VAL A 170 6.71 7.40 6.86
CA VAL A 170 5.33 7.70 6.49
C VAL A 170 5.01 9.18 6.67
N GLU A 171 5.52 9.81 7.71
CA GLU A 171 5.34 11.24 7.98
C GLU A 171 6.10 12.13 6.99
N ALA A 172 7.28 11.70 6.54
CA ALA A 172 8.10 12.44 5.58
C ALA A 172 7.69 12.23 4.12
N ALA A 173 6.81 11.26 3.83
CA ALA A 173 6.35 10.98 2.48
C ALA A 173 5.53 12.14 1.90
N THR A 174 5.76 12.46 0.64
CA THR A 174 5.24 13.66 -0.04
C THR A 174 4.44 13.35 -1.29
N VAL A 175 4.59 12.14 -1.85
CA VAL A 175 3.92 11.74 -3.09
C VAL A 175 2.47 11.36 -2.79
N ASP A 176 1.53 12.10 -3.38
CA ASP A 176 0.11 11.91 -3.13
C ASP A 176 -0.57 10.94 -4.10
N ARG A 177 0.05 10.66 -5.26
CA ARG A 177 -0.55 9.82 -6.31
C ARG A 177 0.09 8.43 -6.39
N PHE A 178 0.41 7.93 -7.59
CA PHE A 178 0.79 6.53 -7.81
C PHE A 178 2.26 6.20 -7.51
N GLY A 179 3.14 7.18 -7.40
CA GLY A 179 4.55 6.96 -7.03
C GLY A 179 4.81 6.73 -5.54
N PHE A 180 3.78 6.86 -4.68
CA PHE A 180 3.91 6.73 -3.23
C PHE A 180 4.49 5.37 -2.80
N ASP A 181 4.13 4.30 -3.50
CA ASP A 181 4.65 2.96 -3.26
C ASP A 181 6.18 2.92 -3.38
N VAL A 182 6.68 3.54 -4.46
CA VAL A 182 8.13 3.64 -4.71
C VAL A 182 8.78 4.54 -3.68
N GLU A 183 8.15 5.67 -3.30
CA GLU A 183 8.68 6.59 -2.29
C GLU A 183 8.87 5.90 -0.95
N LEU A 184 7.83 5.24 -0.42
CA LEU A 184 7.91 4.55 0.88
C LEU A 184 9.01 3.49 0.89
N LEU A 185 9.08 2.65 -0.14
CA LEU A 185 10.11 1.62 -0.24
C LEU A 185 11.51 2.20 -0.42
N TYR A 186 11.65 3.27 -1.21
CA TYR A 186 12.92 3.93 -1.47
C TYR A 186 13.49 4.60 -0.21
N VAL A 187 12.66 5.32 0.53
CA VAL A 187 13.10 5.98 1.77
C VAL A 187 13.43 4.94 2.85
N ALA A 188 12.60 3.88 2.99
CA ALA A 188 12.86 2.78 3.89
C ALA A 188 14.18 2.06 3.58
N TYR A 189 14.43 1.77 2.30
CA TYR A 189 15.68 1.16 1.84
C TYR A 189 16.90 2.04 2.12
N ARG A 190 16.80 3.34 1.86
CA ARG A 190 17.89 4.30 2.17
C ARG A 190 18.12 4.48 3.67
N ALA A 191 17.09 4.31 4.48
CA ALA A 191 17.23 4.35 5.94
C ALA A 191 17.96 3.13 6.50
N GLY A 192 18.09 2.04 5.70
CA GLY A 192 18.74 0.80 6.10
C GLY A 192 17.79 -0.21 6.73
N LEU A 193 16.47 -0.01 6.57
CA LEU A 193 15.48 -0.99 7.03
C LEU A 193 15.58 -2.29 6.20
N ARG A 194 15.18 -3.40 6.81
CA ARG A 194 15.13 -4.72 6.16
C ARG A 194 13.81 -4.87 5.43
N LEU A 195 13.87 -4.84 4.09
CA LEU A 195 12.72 -4.97 3.22
C LEU A 195 12.65 -6.37 2.62
N LYS A 196 11.45 -6.93 2.51
CA LYS A 196 11.21 -8.23 1.88
C LYS A 196 10.10 -8.16 0.86
N GLU A 197 10.43 -8.53 -0.37
CA GLU A 197 9.47 -8.79 -1.43
C GLU A 197 9.00 -10.24 -1.34
N ILE A 198 7.68 -10.48 -1.30
CA ILE A 198 7.07 -11.79 -1.01
C ILE A 198 6.05 -12.13 -2.11
N PRO A 199 6.10 -13.33 -2.73
CA PRO A 199 5.12 -13.73 -3.72
C PRO A 199 3.74 -13.92 -3.07
N VAL A 200 2.73 -13.29 -3.66
CA VAL A 200 1.34 -13.35 -3.19
C VAL A 200 0.40 -13.79 -4.29
N ARG A 201 -0.72 -14.42 -3.92
CA ARG A 201 -1.82 -14.67 -4.85
C ARG A 201 -2.36 -13.33 -5.33
N TRP A 202 -2.65 -13.26 -6.62
CA TRP A 202 -3.17 -12.05 -7.21
C TRP A 202 -4.14 -12.36 -8.35
N ASN A 203 -5.25 -11.63 -8.39
CA ASN A 203 -6.27 -11.75 -9.42
C ASN A 203 -6.49 -10.38 -10.06
N HIS A 204 -6.48 -10.33 -11.38
CA HIS A 204 -6.80 -9.10 -12.09
C HIS A 204 -8.29 -8.76 -11.90
N ASP A 205 -8.56 -7.55 -11.43
CA ASP A 205 -9.90 -6.97 -11.48
C ASP A 205 -10.10 -6.22 -12.81
N ALA A 206 -11.07 -6.69 -13.60
CA ALA A 206 -11.38 -6.14 -14.92
C ALA A 206 -11.90 -4.70 -14.87
N ASP A 207 -12.53 -4.28 -13.75
CA ASP A 207 -13.10 -2.95 -13.56
C ASP A 207 -12.07 -1.89 -13.11
N SER A 208 -10.77 -2.19 -13.26
CA SER A 208 -9.70 -1.25 -12.93
C SER A 208 -9.77 0.01 -13.78
N LYS A 209 -9.98 1.16 -13.14
CA LYS A 209 -10.13 2.49 -13.75
C LYS A 209 -8.81 3.13 -14.22
N LEU A 210 -7.66 2.44 -14.05
CA LEU A 210 -6.34 2.98 -14.38
C LEU A 210 -6.08 2.97 -15.89
N SER A 211 -5.70 4.12 -16.44
CA SER A 211 -5.21 4.27 -17.80
C SER A 211 -3.71 3.92 -17.86
N VAL A 212 -3.37 2.81 -18.52
CA VAL A 212 -2.00 2.25 -18.54
C VAL A 212 -0.95 3.25 -19.03
N VAL A 213 -1.24 4.05 -20.04
CA VAL A 213 -0.24 4.92 -20.68
C VAL A 213 -0.09 6.25 -19.93
N SER A 214 -1.22 6.95 -19.65
CA SER A 214 -1.14 8.27 -19.02
C SER A 214 -0.68 8.21 -17.57
N ASP A 215 -1.10 7.16 -16.84
CA ASP A 215 -0.75 7.03 -15.43
C ASP A 215 0.67 6.50 -15.23
N SER A 216 1.18 5.69 -16.17
CA SER A 216 2.59 5.27 -16.17
C SER A 216 3.55 6.42 -16.40
N LEU A 217 3.25 7.34 -17.33
CA LEU A 217 4.08 8.53 -17.56
C LEU A 217 4.10 9.47 -16.35
N LYS A 218 2.95 9.69 -15.71
CA LYS A 218 2.86 10.48 -14.47
C LYS A 218 3.67 9.82 -13.35
N ALA A 219 3.54 8.51 -13.19
CA ALA A 219 4.27 7.77 -12.18
C ALA A 219 5.80 7.80 -12.40
N ILE A 220 6.28 7.79 -13.66
CA ILE A 220 7.70 7.98 -13.95
C ILE A 220 8.19 9.38 -13.51
N ASN A 221 7.42 10.42 -13.79
CA ASN A 221 7.75 11.77 -13.32
C ASN A 221 7.80 11.85 -11.79
N GLU A 222 6.89 11.16 -11.10
CA GLU A 222 6.90 11.05 -9.64
C GLU A 222 8.17 10.35 -9.13
N VAL A 223 8.61 9.26 -9.79
CA VAL A 223 9.86 8.55 -9.45
C VAL A 223 11.08 9.47 -9.61
N VAL A 224 11.13 10.27 -10.67
CA VAL A 224 12.20 11.27 -10.85
C VAL A 224 12.14 12.33 -9.75
N SER A 225 10.93 12.80 -9.40
CA SER A 225 10.72 13.75 -8.32
C SER A 225 11.20 13.21 -6.96
N ILE A 226 10.92 11.95 -6.64
CA ILE A 226 11.40 11.28 -5.41
C ILE A 226 12.94 11.39 -5.31
N ARG A 227 13.66 11.12 -6.40
CA ARG A 227 15.11 11.25 -6.40
C ARG A 227 15.60 12.69 -6.23
N GLN A 228 14.92 13.64 -6.86
CA GLN A 228 15.25 15.06 -6.70
C GLN A 228 15.01 15.51 -5.25
N GLN A 229 13.89 15.12 -4.66
CA GLN A 229 13.58 15.42 -3.25
C GLN A 229 14.61 14.79 -2.30
N ALA A 230 15.01 13.55 -2.55
CA ALA A 230 16.06 12.89 -1.79
C ALA A 230 17.41 13.61 -1.88
N ARG A 231 17.76 14.15 -3.07
CA ARG A 231 18.99 14.95 -3.23
C ARG A 231 18.91 16.31 -2.53
N ARG A 232 17.70 16.85 -2.36
CA ARG A 232 17.43 18.10 -1.62
C ARG A 232 17.33 17.89 -0.10
N GLY A 233 17.50 16.66 0.39
CA GLY A 233 17.48 16.35 1.81
C GLY A 233 16.07 16.26 2.43
N VAL A 234 15.00 16.20 1.62
CA VAL A 234 13.61 16.15 2.13
C VAL A 234 13.38 14.99 3.11
N TYR A 235 14.05 13.86 2.89
CA TYR A 235 13.91 12.67 3.72
C TYR A 235 14.99 12.49 4.78
N ASP A 236 15.99 13.39 4.86
CA ASP A 236 17.19 13.19 5.68
C ASP A 236 16.87 13.14 7.18
N SER A 237 15.91 13.94 7.65
CA SER A 237 15.47 13.92 9.04
C SER A 237 14.81 12.58 9.41
N ALA A 238 13.96 12.05 8.53
CA ALA A 238 13.31 10.76 8.74
C ALA A 238 14.32 9.60 8.71
N ILE A 239 15.23 9.59 7.74
CA ILE A 239 16.31 8.61 7.62
C ILE A 239 17.21 8.64 8.87
N LYS A 240 17.55 9.83 9.34
CA LYS A 240 18.34 10.00 10.56
C LYS A 240 17.60 9.45 11.79
N ALA A 241 16.33 9.81 11.96
CA ALA A 241 15.51 9.33 13.06
C ALA A 241 15.44 7.79 13.10
N VAL A 242 15.23 7.15 11.94
CA VAL A 242 15.22 5.67 11.84
C VAL A 242 16.58 5.09 12.26
N ARG A 243 17.70 5.63 11.77
CA ARG A 243 19.04 5.12 12.09
C ARG A 243 19.41 5.28 13.56
N GLU A 244 18.94 6.35 14.20
CA GLU A 244 19.15 6.59 15.63
C GLU A 244 18.38 5.64 16.55
N MET A 245 17.33 4.97 16.04
CA MET A 245 16.62 3.92 16.77
C MET A 245 17.46 2.64 16.96
N GLY A 246 18.60 2.52 16.27
CA GLY A 246 19.54 1.40 16.38
C GLY A 246 19.17 0.19 15.50
N PRO A 247 19.99 -0.86 15.52
CA PRO A 247 19.71 -2.09 14.79
C PRO A 247 18.46 -2.79 15.39
N PHE A 248 17.62 -3.29 14.54
CA PHE A 248 16.34 -3.94 14.87
C PHE A 248 16.42 -5.46 14.64
#